data_c9e1a74d14d008b40d615ad5fd154a38
#
_entry.id   c9e1a74d14d008b40d615ad5fd154a38
#
_cell.length_a   1.000
_cell.length_b   1.000
_cell.length_c   1.000
_cell.angle_alpha   90.00
_cell.angle_beta   90.00
_cell.angle_gamma   90.00
#
_symmetry.space_group_name_H-M   'P 1'
#
loop_
_entity.id
_entity.type
_entity.pdbx_description
1 polymer ?
#
loop_
_entity_poly.entity_id
_entity_poly.type
_entity_poly.pdbx_seq_one_letter_code
_entity_poly.pdbx_strand_id
1 'polypeptide(L)'
;MTNHLELSLVIPVYNEQDNLRKLMQEIDSALEPINVPYEVIFVDDGSKDSSLTVLKDISSAYPKARYISFAENRGQSAAFCAGFDEARAPRVATMDADLQNDPADLPGMLNLYNEGHTMTIGWRQKRKDVWIKRIGSKIANAIRNRLTNETVQDTGCSLKIMDTDMVRSIPRFNGMHRFLPTLMKMQGASVAEMKVNHRPRYEGESKYGTLDRAIAGGYDLLGVRWLLGRHFSYSVKERSGDE
;
A
#
# COMPACT_ATOMS: atom_id res chain seq x y z
N MET A 1 7.31 18.21 24.11
CA MET A 1 7.31 16.74 23.90
C MET A 1 7.25 16.54 22.39
N THR A 2 8.32 16.06 21.78
CA THR A 2 8.32 15.70 20.35
C THR A 2 7.36 14.52 20.21
N ASN A 3 6.18 14.75 19.64
CA ASN A 3 5.25 13.68 19.25
C ASN A 3 5.95 12.82 18.19
N HIS A 4 6.56 11.73 18.64
CA HIS A 4 7.24 10.81 17.74
C HIS A 4 6.17 10.03 16.99
N LEU A 5 6.02 10.31 15.70
CA LEU A 5 5.07 9.58 14.84
C LEU A 5 5.42 8.09 14.84
N GLU A 6 4.39 7.25 14.88
CA GLU A 6 4.53 5.80 14.85
C GLU A 6 4.01 5.17 13.56
N LEU A 7 3.10 5.84 12.87
CA LEU A 7 2.47 5.35 11.65
C LEU A 7 2.28 6.48 10.63
N SER A 8 2.70 6.26 9.39
CA SER A 8 2.36 7.10 8.23
C SER A 8 1.41 6.33 7.32
N LEU A 9 0.19 6.82 7.09
CA LEU A 9 -0.73 6.23 6.11
C LEU A 9 -0.53 6.90 4.76
N VAL A 10 -0.22 6.12 3.73
CA VAL A 10 -0.06 6.58 2.34
C VAL A 10 -1.27 6.16 1.52
N ILE A 11 -1.97 7.14 0.95
CA ILE A 11 -3.24 6.96 0.24
C ILE A 11 -3.15 7.62 -1.13
N PRO A 12 -2.95 6.83 -2.22
CA PRO A 12 -3.01 7.33 -3.58
C PRO A 12 -4.44 7.77 -3.93
N VAL A 13 -4.55 8.93 -4.55
CA VAL A 13 -5.82 9.55 -4.93
C VAL A 13 -5.82 9.84 -6.43
N TYR A 14 -6.86 9.42 -7.15
CA TYR A 14 -7.10 9.81 -8.53
C TYR A 14 -8.59 9.86 -8.83
N ASN A 15 -9.18 11.06 -8.86
CA ASN A 15 -10.61 11.31 -9.03
C ASN A 15 -11.46 10.55 -8.00
N GLU A 16 -11.30 10.88 -6.74
CA GLU A 16 -11.98 10.25 -5.59
C GLU A 16 -12.64 11.30 -4.66
N GLN A 17 -12.99 12.47 -5.20
CA GLN A 17 -13.49 13.64 -4.44
C GLN A 17 -14.59 13.28 -3.42
N ASP A 18 -15.48 12.33 -3.77
CA ASP A 18 -16.65 11.99 -2.97
C ASP A 18 -16.33 11.07 -1.79
N ASN A 19 -15.20 10.38 -1.84
CA ASN A 19 -14.77 9.41 -0.84
C ASN A 19 -13.85 9.99 0.24
N LEU A 20 -13.07 11.03 -0.09
CA LEU A 20 -11.93 11.47 0.72
C LEU A 20 -12.31 11.94 2.14
N ARG A 21 -13.38 12.75 2.28
CA ARG A 21 -13.81 13.26 3.59
C ARG A 21 -14.25 12.14 4.52
N LYS A 22 -15.02 11.20 3.98
CA LYS A 22 -15.48 10.02 4.73
C LYS A 22 -14.32 9.12 5.12
N LEU A 23 -13.38 8.88 4.20
CA LEU A 23 -12.19 8.09 4.46
C LEU A 23 -11.36 8.68 5.60
N MET A 24 -11.12 10.01 5.59
CA MET A 24 -10.38 10.66 6.66
C MET A 24 -11.07 10.52 8.02
N GLN A 25 -12.39 10.67 8.07
CA GLN A 25 -13.18 10.49 9.30
C GLN A 25 -13.10 9.05 9.82
N GLU A 26 -13.18 8.05 8.94
CA GLU A 26 -13.07 6.63 9.32
C GLU A 26 -11.67 6.28 9.83
N ILE A 27 -10.62 6.83 9.22
CA ILE A 27 -9.23 6.66 9.69
C ILE A 27 -9.06 7.26 11.09
N ASP A 28 -9.53 8.48 11.29
CA ASP A 28 -9.44 9.16 12.59
C ASP A 28 -10.18 8.36 13.67
N SER A 29 -11.41 7.91 13.37
CA SER A 29 -12.22 7.08 14.26
C SER A 29 -11.56 5.73 14.61
N ALA A 30 -10.77 5.16 13.71
CA ALA A 30 -10.10 3.89 13.93
C ALA A 30 -8.81 4.00 14.75
N LEU A 31 -8.05 5.08 14.57
CA LEU A 31 -6.70 5.22 15.15
C LEU A 31 -6.67 6.08 16.43
N GLU A 32 -7.55 7.06 16.58
CA GLU A 32 -7.58 7.91 17.76
C GLU A 32 -7.78 7.13 19.07
N PRO A 33 -8.71 6.14 19.14
CA PRO A 33 -8.93 5.37 20.37
C PRO A 33 -7.73 4.56 20.87
N ILE A 34 -6.80 4.20 19.97
CA ILE A 34 -5.63 3.40 20.31
C ILE A 34 -4.39 4.26 20.66
N ASN A 35 -4.53 5.61 20.62
CA ASN A 35 -3.48 6.57 20.94
C ASN A 35 -2.15 6.35 20.20
N VAL A 36 -2.18 5.86 18.98
CA VAL A 36 -1.00 5.74 18.11
C VAL A 36 -0.79 7.08 17.41
N PRO A 37 0.35 7.77 17.62
CA PRO A 37 0.67 8.98 16.87
C PRO A 37 0.83 8.68 15.37
N TYR A 38 -0.01 9.28 14.52
CA TYR A 38 0.00 9.00 13.09
C TYR A 38 -0.11 10.26 12.23
N GLU A 39 0.27 10.12 10.98
CA GLU A 39 -0.01 11.05 9.90
C GLU A 39 -0.71 10.36 8.72
N VAL A 40 -1.45 11.11 7.94
CA VAL A 40 -2.05 10.66 6.69
C VAL A 40 -1.46 11.47 5.54
N ILE A 41 -0.92 10.77 4.54
CA ILE A 41 -0.29 11.35 3.35
C ILE A 41 -1.15 10.98 2.15
N PHE A 42 -1.98 11.90 1.71
CA PHE A 42 -2.72 11.76 0.47
C PHE A 42 -1.81 12.13 -0.71
N VAL A 43 -1.71 11.26 -1.71
CA VAL A 43 -0.94 11.55 -2.91
C VAL A 43 -1.88 11.64 -4.10
N ASP A 44 -2.22 12.87 -4.49
CA ASP A 44 -3.05 13.16 -5.65
C ASP A 44 -2.25 12.93 -6.94
N ASP A 45 -2.61 11.90 -7.66
CA ASP A 45 -1.97 11.47 -8.90
C ASP A 45 -2.54 12.23 -10.12
N GLY A 46 -2.56 13.57 -10.03
CA GLY A 46 -3.01 14.44 -11.10
C GLY A 46 -4.51 14.32 -11.38
N SER A 47 -5.36 14.34 -10.34
CA SER A 47 -6.82 14.29 -10.47
C SER A 47 -7.36 15.42 -11.34
N LYS A 48 -8.46 15.12 -12.06
CA LYS A 48 -9.15 16.06 -12.96
C LYS A 48 -10.47 16.55 -12.39
N ASP A 49 -10.90 15.99 -11.27
CA ASP A 49 -12.07 16.39 -10.50
C ASP A 49 -11.70 17.33 -9.35
N SER A 50 -12.58 17.50 -8.37
CA SER A 50 -12.33 18.35 -7.20
C SER A 50 -11.49 17.70 -6.10
N SER A 51 -10.87 16.51 -6.34
CA SER A 51 -10.10 15.79 -5.32
C SER A 51 -9.04 16.66 -4.67
N LEU A 52 -8.23 17.40 -5.44
CA LEU A 52 -7.19 18.28 -4.89
C LEU A 52 -7.77 19.39 -4.00
N THR A 53 -8.93 19.95 -4.37
CA THR A 53 -9.61 20.95 -3.53
C THR A 53 -10.07 20.34 -2.20
N VAL A 54 -10.66 19.15 -2.26
CA VAL A 54 -11.07 18.41 -1.06
C VAL A 54 -9.89 18.08 -0.15
N LEU A 55 -8.73 17.70 -0.73
CA LEU A 55 -7.50 17.43 0.03
C LEU A 55 -6.95 18.66 0.74
N LYS A 56 -7.02 19.84 0.12
CA LYS A 56 -6.65 21.11 0.75
C LYS A 56 -7.53 21.41 1.96
N ASP A 57 -8.84 21.21 1.83
CA ASP A 57 -9.78 21.39 2.94
C ASP A 57 -9.51 20.39 4.08
N ILE A 58 -9.29 19.10 3.75
CA ILE A 58 -8.94 18.07 4.74
C ILE A 58 -7.66 18.43 5.48
N SER A 59 -6.60 18.83 4.76
CA SER A 59 -5.32 19.21 5.37
C SER A 59 -5.46 20.44 6.28
N SER A 60 -6.39 21.34 5.98
CA SER A 60 -6.68 22.50 6.83
C SER A 60 -7.46 22.12 8.10
N ALA A 61 -8.36 21.14 8.00
CA ALA A 61 -9.21 20.69 9.10
C ALA A 61 -8.53 19.66 10.03
N TYR A 62 -7.63 18.85 9.49
CA TYR A 62 -6.93 17.78 10.19
C TYR A 62 -5.42 18.01 10.19
N PRO A 63 -4.79 18.47 11.28
CA PRO A 63 -3.33 18.72 11.33
C PRO A 63 -2.47 17.47 11.09
N LYS A 64 -3.07 16.28 11.24
CA LYS A 64 -2.43 14.99 10.95
C LYS A 64 -2.43 14.65 9.45
N ALA A 65 -3.25 15.33 8.64
CA ALA A 65 -3.39 15.06 7.21
C ALA A 65 -2.58 16.07 6.38
N ARG A 66 -1.83 15.55 5.43
CA ARG A 66 -1.12 16.35 4.43
C ARG A 66 -1.27 15.74 3.04
N TYR A 67 -0.98 16.49 2.01
CA TYR A 67 -1.10 16.01 0.65
C TYR A 67 0.14 16.35 -0.19
N ILE A 68 0.33 15.54 -1.25
CA ILE A 68 1.24 15.76 -2.36
C ILE A 68 0.37 15.75 -3.61
N SER A 69 0.60 16.63 -4.58
CA SER A 69 -0.14 16.60 -5.84
C SER A 69 0.82 16.59 -7.02
N PHE A 70 0.63 15.63 -7.93
CA PHE A 70 1.38 15.52 -9.16
C PHE A 70 0.81 16.46 -10.24
N ALA A 71 1.67 16.98 -11.09
CA ALA A 71 1.26 17.81 -12.23
C ALA A 71 0.42 17.02 -13.26
N GLU A 72 0.64 15.71 -13.35
CA GLU A 72 -0.06 14.79 -14.25
C GLU A 72 -0.13 13.38 -13.67
N ASN A 73 -1.03 12.54 -14.18
CA ASN A 73 -1.15 11.16 -13.73
C ASN A 73 0.10 10.33 -14.07
N ARG A 74 0.72 9.75 -13.05
CA ARG A 74 1.93 8.89 -13.12
C ARG A 74 1.66 7.47 -12.65
N GLY A 75 0.45 7.20 -12.19
CA GLY A 75 -0.01 5.90 -11.75
C GLY A 75 0.27 5.59 -10.28
N GLN A 76 -0.50 4.64 -9.77
CA GLN A 76 -0.54 4.27 -8.35
C GLN A 76 0.84 3.92 -7.76
N SER A 77 1.74 3.29 -8.54
CA SER A 77 3.09 2.98 -8.07
C SER A 77 3.91 4.23 -7.77
N ALA A 78 3.83 5.24 -8.63
CA ALA A 78 4.52 6.51 -8.41
C ALA A 78 3.96 7.23 -7.18
N ALA A 79 2.63 7.21 -7.01
CA ALA A 79 1.99 7.81 -5.85
C ALA A 79 2.40 7.12 -4.54
N PHE A 80 2.48 5.78 -4.51
CA PHE A 80 3.02 5.07 -3.35
C PHE A 80 4.47 5.43 -3.08
N CYS A 81 5.34 5.47 -4.11
CA CYS A 81 6.75 5.83 -3.95
C CYS A 81 6.90 7.23 -3.33
N ALA A 82 6.18 8.22 -3.84
CA ALA A 82 6.20 9.57 -3.30
C ALA A 82 5.73 9.61 -1.84
N GLY A 83 4.67 8.87 -1.51
CA GLY A 83 4.20 8.76 -0.14
C GLY A 83 5.22 8.06 0.80
N PHE A 84 5.90 7.01 0.34
CA PHE A 84 6.95 6.33 1.11
C PHE A 84 8.15 7.25 1.37
N ASP A 85 8.56 8.04 0.38
CA ASP A 85 9.66 9.00 0.54
C ASP A 85 9.34 10.08 1.57
N GLU A 86 8.09 10.49 1.62
CA GLU A 86 7.61 11.53 2.53
C GLU A 86 7.18 11.00 3.91
N ALA A 87 7.00 9.71 4.11
CA ALA A 87 6.61 9.13 5.39
C ALA A 87 7.62 9.47 6.49
N ARG A 88 7.16 9.89 7.66
CA ARG A 88 8.01 10.33 8.77
C ARG A 88 8.06 9.32 9.91
N ALA A 89 7.11 8.39 9.94
CA ALA A 89 7.04 7.35 10.95
C ALA A 89 7.89 6.12 10.56
N PRO A 90 8.34 5.32 11.53
CA PRO A 90 9.08 4.08 11.26
C PRO A 90 8.24 3.00 10.57
N ARG A 91 6.93 3.14 10.59
CA ARG A 91 5.96 2.25 9.94
C ARG A 91 5.13 3.01 8.93
N VAL A 92 4.96 2.44 7.75
CA VAL A 92 4.07 2.98 6.73
C VAL A 92 2.93 2.01 6.43
N ALA A 93 1.71 2.53 6.46
CA ALA A 93 0.54 1.80 5.98
C ALA A 93 0.14 2.28 4.59
N THR A 94 -0.42 1.39 3.79
CA THR A 94 -1.03 1.71 2.49
C THR A 94 -2.52 1.38 2.51
N MET A 95 -3.32 2.19 1.81
CA MET A 95 -4.76 2.00 1.66
C MET A 95 -5.23 2.67 0.37
N ASP A 96 -6.25 2.11 -0.30
CA ASP A 96 -6.90 2.76 -1.44
C ASP A 96 -7.92 3.80 -0.96
N ALA A 97 -8.18 4.83 -1.79
CA ALA A 97 -9.10 5.93 -1.45
C ALA A 97 -10.59 5.61 -1.70
N ASP A 98 -10.92 4.43 -2.25
CA ASP A 98 -12.25 4.06 -2.74
C ASP A 98 -13.21 3.46 -1.69
N LEU A 99 -12.86 3.56 -0.41
CA LEU A 99 -13.61 3.05 0.76
C LEU A 99 -13.84 1.52 0.78
N GLN A 100 -13.18 0.75 -0.10
CA GLN A 100 -13.30 -0.71 -0.08
C GLN A 100 -12.53 -1.34 1.09
N ASN A 101 -11.41 -0.75 1.50
CA ASN A 101 -10.72 -1.12 2.74
C ASN A 101 -11.44 -0.54 3.95
N ASP A 102 -11.43 -1.27 5.05
CA ASP A 102 -11.97 -0.81 6.31
C ASP A 102 -10.84 -0.30 7.21
N PRO A 103 -10.76 1.03 7.52
CA PRO A 103 -9.76 1.54 8.46
C PRO A 103 -9.82 0.90 9.85
N ALA A 104 -10.96 0.35 10.26
CA ALA A 104 -11.13 -0.36 11.52
C ALA A 104 -10.25 -1.64 11.64
N ASP A 105 -9.69 -2.13 10.53
CA ASP A 105 -8.75 -3.25 10.53
C ASP A 105 -7.31 -2.82 10.92
N LEU A 106 -6.96 -1.52 10.81
CA LEU A 106 -5.62 -1.01 11.11
C LEU A 106 -5.11 -1.33 12.52
N PRO A 107 -5.90 -1.17 13.60
CA PRO A 107 -5.45 -1.53 14.94
C PRO A 107 -5.02 -2.99 15.07
N GLY A 108 -5.81 -3.92 14.50
CA GLY A 108 -5.48 -5.35 14.50
C GLY A 108 -4.22 -5.67 13.72
N MET A 109 -4.02 -5.01 12.57
CA MET A 109 -2.82 -5.16 11.76
C MET A 109 -1.56 -4.59 12.44
N LEU A 110 -1.69 -3.48 13.18
CA LEU A 110 -0.61 -2.92 13.99
C LEU A 110 -0.21 -3.87 15.12
N ASN A 111 -1.18 -4.48 15.80
CA ASN A 111 -0.91 -5.47 16.83
C ASN A 111 -0.12 -6.66 16.26
N LEU A 112 -0.57 -7.21 15.13
CA LEU A 112 0.12 -8.30 14.44
C LEU A 112 1.53 -7.89 13.98
N TYR A 113 1.72 -6.64 13.51
CA TYR A 113 3.05 -6.11 13.19
C TYR A 113 3.96 -6.10 14.41
N ASN A 114 3.45 -5.67 15.57
CA ASN A 114 4.20 -5.58 16.82
C ASN A 114 4.59 -6.96 17.41
N GLU A 115 4.05 -8.07 16.91
CA GLU A 115 4.46 -9.44 17.26
C GLU A 115 5.83 -9.84 16.65
N GLY A 116 6.52 -8.91 15.98
CA GLY A 116 7.87 -9.11 15.43
C GLY A 116 7.89 -9.29 13.91
N HIS A 117 6.83 -8.88 13.23
CA HIS A 117 6.78 -8.84 11.78
C HIS A 117 7.26 -7.48 11.24
N THR A 118 7.86 -7.48 10.05
CA THR A 118 8.26 -6.24 9.36
C THR A 118 7.28 -5.86 8.24
N MET A 119 6.30 -6.72 7.99
CA MET A 119 5.17 -6.43 7.12
C MET A 119 3.94 -7.20 7.57
N THR A 120 2.80 -6.52 7.59
CA THR A 120 1.48 -7.16 7.67
C THR A 120 0.64 -6.81 6.45
N ILE A 121 -0.14 -7.76 5.96
CA ILE A 121 -1.00 -7.59 4.79
C ILE A 121 -2.41 -8.10 5.07
N GLY A 122 -3.40 -7.38 4.60
CA GLY A 122 -4.79 -7.79 4.68
C GLY A 122 -5.11 -8.94 3.72
N TRP A 123 -5.91 -9.90 4.17
CA TRP A 123 -6.45 -10.98 3.36
C TRP A 123 -7.97 -10.88 3.26
N ARG A 124 -8.46 -10.55 2.06
CA ARG A 124 -9.89 -10.38 1.74
C ARG A 124 -10.54 -11.74 1.47
N GLN A 125 -11.09 -12.36 2.52
CA GLN A 125 -11.64 -13.74 2.42
C GLN A 125 -12.91 -13.85 1.57
N LYS A 126 -13.78 -12.83 1.61
CA LYS A 126 -15.10 -12.84 0.93
C LYS A 126 -15.11 -11.89 -0.27
N ARG A 127 -14.36 -12.21 -1.33
CA ARG A 127 -14.56 -11.52 -2.61
C ARG A 127 -15.89 -11.95 -3.22
N LYS A 128 -16.83 -11.02 -3.37
CA LYS A 128 -18.10 -11.22 -4.11
C LYS A 128 -17.87 -11.15 -5.64
N ASP A 129 -16.80 -11.77 -6.13
CA ASP A 129 -16.51 -11.81 -7.57
C ASP A 129 -17.31 -12.89 -8.27
N VAL A 130 -17.70 -12.62 -9.53
CA VAL A 130 -18.37 -13.57 -10.43
C VAL A 130 -17.48 -14.82 -10.60
N TRP A 131 -18.07 -16.00 -10.58
CA TRP A 131 -17.42 -17.34 -10.54
C TRP A 131 -16.27 -17.51 -11.56
N ILE A 132 -16.45 -17.01 -12.78
CA ILE A 132 -15.45 -17.06 -13.86
C ILE A 132 -14.20 -16.23 -13.52
N LYS A 133 -14.36 -15.06 -12.89
CA LYS A 133 -13.24 -14.22 -12.42
C LYS A 133 -12.46 -14.86 -11.27
N ARG A 134 -13.12 -15.70 -10.44
CA ARG A 134 -12.45 -16.44 -9.35
C ARG A 134 -11.50 -17.51 -9.87
N ILE A 135 -11.85 -18.23 -10.93
CA ILE A 135 -10.99 -19.29 -11.50
C ILE A 135 -9.76 -18.66 -12.17
N GLY A 136 -9.95 -17.64 -13.02
CA GLY A 136 -8.85 -16.93 -13.65
C GLY A 136 -7.89 -16.30 -12.63
N SER A 137 -8.41 -15.71 -11.56
CA SER A 137 -7.62 -15.15 -10.46
C SER A 137 -6.83 -16.22 -9.69
N LYS A 138 -7.41 -17.41 -9.44
CA LYS A 138 -6.71 -18.53 -8.79
C LYS A 138 -5.54 -19.04 -9.63
N ILE A 139 -5.73 -19.20 -10.94
CA ILE A 139 -4.68 -19.65 -11.87
C ILE A 139 -3.57 -18.61 -11.93
N ALA A 140 -3.89 -17.32 -12.11
CA ALA A 140 -2.92 -16.24 -12.14
C ALA A 140 -2.13 -16.14 -10.82
N ASN A 141 -2.81 -16.31 -9.67
CA ASN A 141 -2.16 -16.37 -8.37
C ASN A 141 -1.23 -17.58 -8.22
N ALA A 142 -1.64 -18.76 -8.69
CA ALA A 142 -0.82 -19.97 -8.62
C ALA A 142 0.44 -19.84 -9.47
N ILE A 143 0.33 -19.28 -10.70
CA ILE A 143 1.47 -19.00 -11.58
C ILE A 143 2.41 -17.99 -10.92
N ARG A 144 1.87 -16.89 -10.40
CA ARG A 144 2.65 -15.87 -9.70
C ARG A 144 3.38 -16.49 -8.51
N ASN A 145 2.67 -17.19 -7.62
CA ASN A 145 3.24 -17.78 -6.42
C ASN A 145 4.39 -18.76 -6.76
N ARG A 146 4.21 -19.57 -7.82
CA ARG A 146 5.27 -20.48 -8.29
C ARG A 146 6.48 -19.76 -8.86
N LEU A 147 6.28 -18.64 -9.58
CA LEU A 147 7.38 -17.89 -10.20
C LEU A 147 8.12 -17.01 -9.22
N THR A 148 7.46 -16.50 -8.18
CA THR A 148 8.02 -15.57 -7.19
C THR A 148 8.26 -16.22 -5.81
N ASN A 149 8.02 -17.53 -5.65
CA ASN A 149 8.04 -18.23 -4.36
C ASN A 149 7.17 -17.53 -3.29
N GLU A 150 6.06 -16.92 -3.73
CA GLU A 150 5.18 -16.17 -2.86
C GLU A 150 4.22 -17.09 -2.11
N THR A 151 4.07 -16.87 -0.82
CA THR A 151 3.17 -17.65 0.06
C THR A 151 1.94 -16.87 0.47
N VAL A 152 1.94 -15.54 0.24
CA VAL A 152 0.83 -14.65 0.60
C VAL A 152 -0.40 -14.95 -0.25
N GLN A 153 -1.55 -15.08 0.41
CA GLN A 153 -2.81 -15.47 -0.24
C GLN A 153 -3.44 -14.33 -1.05
N ASP A 154 -3.37 -13.10 -0.53
CA ASP A 154 -3.93 -11.92 -1.22
C ASP A 154 -2.92 -10.77 -1.35
N THR A 155 -1.92 -10.93 -2.22
CA THR A 155 -0.92 -9.88 -2.49
C THR A 155 -1.53 -8.60 -3.05
N GLY A 156 -2.72 -8.69 -3.63
CA GLY A 156 -3.46 -7.55 -4.22
C GLY A 156 -4.27 -6.73 -3.22
N CYS A 157 -4.29 -7.08 -1.94
CA CYS A 157 -4.90 -6.23 -0.93
C CYS A 157 -4.06 -4.96 -0.77
N SER A 158 -4.67 -3.78 -0.88
CA SER A 158 -3.96 -2.51 -0.72
C SER A 158 -3.68 -2.18 0.75
N LEU A 159 -4.43 -2.75 1.68
CA LEU A 159 -4.22 -2.56 3.11
C LEU A 159 -3.00 -3.36 3.58
N LYS A 160 -1.90 -2.65 3.86
CA LYS A 160 -0.62 -3.21 4.30
C LYS A 160 0.00 -2.29 5.32
N ILE A 161 0.78 -2.84 6.26
CA ILE A 161 1.69 -2.10 7.13
C ILE A 161 3.09 -2.66 6.91
N MET A 162 4.07 -1.79 6.74
CA MET A 162 5.44 -2.15 6.37
C MET A 162 6.44 -1.30 7.14
N ASP A 163 7.64 -1.83 7.34
CA ASP A 163 8.78 -1.04 7.78
C ASP A 163 9.13 0.02 6.73
N THR A 164 9.27 1.28 7.15
CA THR A 164 9.44 2.43 6.25
C THR A 164 10.80 2.40 5.54
N ASP A 165 11.87 2.07 6.23
CA ASP A 165 13.21 2.07 5.62
C ASP A 165 13.34 0.90 4.65
N MET A 166 12.77 -0.24 5.01
CA MET A 166 12.74 -1.41 4.14
C MET A 166 11.95 -1.15 2.86
N VAL A 167 10.74 -0.56 2.93
CA VAL A 167 9.95 -0.28 1.72
C VAL A 167 10.56 0.80 0.84
N ARG A 168 11.33 1.72 1.40
CA ARG A 168 12.11 2.70 0.62
C ARG A 168 13.25 2.08 -0.18
N SER A 169 13.80 0.98 0.31
CA SER A 169 14.94 0.28 -0.31
C SER A 169 14.55 -0.66 -1.44
N ILE A 170 13.27 -0.98 -1.63
CA ILE A 170 12.84 -1.89 -2.68
C ILE A 170 12.99 -1.28 -4.09
N PRO A 171 13.22 -2.10 -5.13
CA PRO A 171 13.25 -1.64 -6.51
C PRO A 171 11.94 -0.98 -6.94
N ARG A 172 12.05 0.17 -7.60
CA ARG A 172 10.91 0.98 -8.06
C ARG A 172 10.65 0.79 -9.54
N PHE A 173 9.43 0.42 -9.89
CA PHE A 173 8.95 0.28 -11.26
C PHE A 173 7.43 0.44 -11.31
N ASN A 174 6.90 0.74 -12.48
CA ASN A 174 5.44 0.81 -12.66
C ASN A 174 4.82 -0.59 -12.47
N GLY A 175 3.82 -0.71 -11.59
CA GLY A 175 3.22 -2.01 -11.22
C GLY A 175 3.77 -2.63 -9.93
N MET A 176 4.84 -2.09 -9.33
CA MET A 176 5.49 -2.64 -8.13
C MET A 176 4.53 -2.83 -6.94
N HIS A 177 3.50 -1.99 -6.82
CA HIS A 177 2.53 -2.06 -5.74
C HIS A 177 1.82 -3.43 -5.63
N ARG A 178 1.77 -4.19 -6.73
CA ARG A 178 1.21 -5.55 -6.79
C ARG A 178 2.13 -6.61 -6.23
N PHE A 179 3.42 -6.28 -6.10
CA PHE A 179 4.50 -7.19 -5.70
C PHE A 179 5.16 -6.77 -4.38
N LEU A 180 4.58 -5.81 -3.65
CA LEU A 180 5.15 -5.34 -2.39
C LEU A 180 5.53 -6.47 -1.43
N PRO A 181 4.70 -7.50 -1.17
CA PRO A 181 5.11 -8.60 -0.30
C PRO A 181 6.35 -9.34 -0.81
N THR A 182 6.40 -9.62 -2.11
CA THR A 182 7.55 -10.30 -2.75
C THR A 182 8.81 -9.45 -2.67
N LEU A 183 8.71 -8.14 -2.96
CA LEU A 183 9.85 -7.22 -2.91
C LEU A 183 10.34 -7.00 -1.48
N MET A 184 9.45 -6.91 -0.52
CA MET A 184 9.78 -6.82 0.91
C MET A 184 10.48 -8.10 1.40
N LYS A 185 9.99 -9.30 1.03
CA LYS A 185 10.65 -10.57 1.34
C LYS A 185 12.05 -10.66 0.72
N MET A 186 12.25 -10.12 -0.47
CA MET A 186 13.57 -10.02 -1.11
C MET A 186 14.57 -9.22 -0.24
N GLN A 187 14.07 -8.24 0.52
CA GLN A 187 14.87 -7.48 1.51
C GLN A 187 14.93 -8.17 2.88
N GLY A 188 14.41 -9.38 3.02
CA GLY A 188 14.42 -10.13 4.28
C GLY A 188 13.21 -9.89 5.18
N ALA A 189 12.11 -9.33 4.68
CA ALA A 189 10.93 -9.06 5.49
C ALA A 189 10.25 -10.34 6.01
N SER A 190 9.87 -10.31 7.29
CA SER A 190 8.91 -11.23 7.89
C SER A 190 7.50 -10.72 7.59
N VAL A 191 6.70 -11.52 6.85
CA VAL A 191 5.36 -11.13 6.39
C VAL A 191 4.30 -11.97 7.08
N ALA A 192 3.31 -11.30 7.70
CA ALA A 192 2.13 -11.91 8.28
C ALA A 192 0.85 -11.46 7.56
N GLU A 193 -0.18 -12.31 7.57
CA GLU A 193 -1.47 -12.02 6.96
C GLU A 193 -2.58 -11.95 8.01
N MET A 194 -3.44 -10.96 7.91
CA MET A 194 -4.64 -10.83 8.72
C MET A 194 -5.90 -10.80 7.85
N LYS A 195 -6.95 -11.49 8.26
CA LYS A 195 -8.27 -11.37 7.63
C LYS A 195 -8.80 -9.98 7.84
N VAL A 196 -9.18 -9.31 6.74
CA VAL A 196 -9.71 -7.95 6.76
C VAL A 196 -11.08 -7.87 6.11
N ASN A 197 -11.84 -6.87 6.51
CA ASN A 197 -13.09 -6.54 5.88
C ASN A 197 -12.86 -6.00 4.46
N HIS A 198 -13.76 -6.33 3.55
CA HIS A 198 -13.77 -5.79 2.20
C HIS A 198 -15.18 -5.35 1.85
N ARG A 199 -15.36 -4.06 1.70
CA ARG A 199 -16.64 -3.43 1.41
C ARG A 199 -16.90 -3.38 -0.10
N PRO A 200 -18.15 -3.36 -0.57
CA PRO A 200 -18.44 -2.98 -1.95
C PRO A 200 -17.99 -1.54 -2.18
N ARG A 201 -17.56 -1.23 -3.41
CA ARG A 201 -17.22 0.15 -3.78
C ARG A 201 -18.42 1.05 -3.56
N TYR A 202 -18.22 2.18 -2.89
CA TYR A 202 -19.28 3.11 -2.54
C TYR A 202 -19.70 3.93 -3.76
N GLU A 203 -18.73 4.48 -4.52
CA GLU A 203 -18.92 5.24 -5.75
C GLU A 203 -17.71 5.03 -6.71
N GLY A 204 -17.90 5.35 -8.00
CA GLY A 204 -16.86 5.31 -9.03
C GLY A 204 -16.86 4.05 -9.90
N GLU A 205 -16.31 4.18 -11.11
CA GLU A 205 -16.19 3.10 -12.08
C GLU A 205 -14.77 2.50 -12.09
N SER A 206 -14.65 1.23 -12.52
CA SER A 206 -13.34 0.61 -12.71
C SER A 206 -12.65 1.21 -13.94
N LYS A 207 -11.61 2.00 -13.73
CA LYS A 207 -10.95 2.85 -14.76
C LYS A 207 -10.07 2.10 -15.76
N TYR A 208 -9.93 0.76 -15.66
CA TYR A 208 -9.03 -0.03 -16.52
C TYR A 208 -9.66 -1.34 -17.00
N GLY A 209 -9.38 -1.73 -18.25
CA GLY A 209 -9.77 -3.00 -18.85
C GLY A 209 -9.11 -4.20 -18.15
N THR A 210 -9.84 -5.30 -18.03
CA THR A 210 -9.37 -6.52 -17.34
C THR A 210 -8.22 -7.20 -18.11
N LEU A 211 -8.22 -7.12 -19.44
CA LEU A 211 -7.23 -7.75 -20.32
C LEU A 211 -5.89 -7.02 -20.27
N ASP A 212 -5.90 -5.69 -20.38
CA ASP A 212 -4.68 -4.86 -20.32
C ASP A 212 -3.96 -5.02 -18.99
N ARG A 213 -4.72 -5.12 -17.89
CA ARG A 213 -4.19 -5.42 -16.55
C ARG A 213 -3.54 -6.80 -16.47
N ALA A 214 -4.11 -7.80 -17.13
CA ALA A 214 -3.57 -9.16 -17.12
C ALA A 214 -2.25 -9.23 -17.90
N ILE A 215 -2.18 -8.58 -19.07
CA ILE A 215 -0.97 -8.53 -19.91
C ILE A 215 0.15 -7.77 -19.19
N ALA A 216 -0.13 -6.56 -18.68
CA ALA A 216 0.83 -5.77 -17.93
C ALA A 216 1.33 -6.53 -16.69
N GLY A 217 0.41 -7.16 -15.93
CA GLY A 217 0.78 -7.96 -14.76
C GLY A 217 1.62 -9.18 -15.09
N GLY A 218 1.43 -9.80 -16.26
CA GLY A 218 2.27 -10.89 -16.78
C GLY A 218 3.68 -10.44 -17.11
N TYR A 219 3.82 -9.26 -17.72
CA TYR A 219 5.12 -8.67 -18.03
C TYR A 219 5.87 -8.27 -16.76
N ASP A 220 5.18 -7.62 -15.82
CA ASP A 220 5.74 -7.26 -14.52
C ASP A 220 6.23 -8.49 -13.76
N LEU A 221 5.49 -9.61 -13.85
CA LEU A 221 5.84 -10.86 -13.20
C LEU A 221 7.17 -11.45 -13.71
N LEU A 222 7.43 -11.37 -15.03
CA LEU A 222 8.72 -11.78 -15.61
C LEU A 222 9.86 -10.87 -15.13
N GLY A 223 9.62 -9.56 -15.04
CA GLY A 223 10.56 -8.60 -14.50
C GLY A 223 10.91 -8.89 -13.03
N VAL A 224 9.90 -9.15 -12.19
CA VAL A 224 10.09 -9.50 -10.78
C VAL A 224 10.81 -10.84 -10.65
N ARG A 225 10.48 -11.84 -11.48
CA ARG A 225 11.20 -13.12 -11.50
C ARG A 225 12.68 -12.94 -11.82
N TRP A 226 13.01 -12.09 -12.80
CA TRP A 226 14.39 -11.76 -13.15
C TRP A 226 15.09 -11.06 -11.98
N LEU A 227 14.45 -10.08 -11.34
CA LEU A 227 14.95 -9.36 -10.18
C LEU A 227 15.29 -10.30 -9.02
N LEU A 228 14.40 -11.22 -8.67
CA LEU A 228 14.62 -12.23 -7.62
C LEU A 228 15.86 -13.09 -7.89
N GLY A 229 16.12 -13.43 -9.16
CA GLY A 229 17.30 -14.22 -9.55
C GLY A 229 18.60 -13.40 -9.62
N ARG A 230 18.53 -12.08 -9.53
CA ARG A 230 19.69 -11.16 -9.64
C ARG A 230 19.92 -10.32 -8.39
N HIS A 231 19.06 -10.45 -7.40
CA HIS A 231 19.22 -9.78 -6.12
C HIS A 231 20.49 -10.29 -5.41
N PHE A 232 21.25 -9.39 -4.81
CA PHE A 232 22.36 -9.70 -3.93
C PHE A 232 22.26 -8.86 -2.66
N SER A 233 22.77 -9.40 -1.56
CA SER A 233 22.94 -8.69 -0.30
C SER A 233 24.39 -8.75 0.12
N TYR A 234 24.87 -7.72 0.81
CA TYR A 234 26.20 -7.71 1.41
C TYR A 234 26.18 -7.05 2.78
N SER A 235 27.10 -7.44 3.62
CA SER A 235 27.36 -6.77 4.90
C SER A 235 28.75 -6.15 4.88
N VAL A 236 28.86 -4.90 5.31
CA VAL A 236 30.15 -4.23 5.47
C VAL A 236 30.76 -4.69 6.78
N LYS A 237 31.93 -5.32 6.72
CA LYS A 237 32.65 -5.76 7.91
C LYS A 237 33.39 -4.62 8.61
N GLU A 238 33.92 -3.68 7.84
CA GLU A 238 34.76 -2.59 8.33
C GLU A 238 34.73 -1.41 7.37
N ARG A 239 34.76 -0.19 7.89
CA ARG A 239 34.94 1.04 7.10
C ARG A 239 36.16 1.81 7.62
N SER A 240 36.95 2.40 6.74
CA SER A 240 37.97 3.40 7.11
C SER A 240 37.27 4.78 7.13
N GLY A 241 37.48 5.57 8.18
CA GLY A 241 37.02 6.96 8.24
C GLY A 241 35.88 7.26 9.22
N ASP A 242 35.45 6.33 10.05
CA ASP A 242 34.59 6.60 11.23
C ASP A 242 35.52 6.90 12.42
N GLU A 243 36.05 8.15 12.49
CA GLU A 243 36.65 8.77 13.69
C GLU A 243 35.77 9.96 14.12
#